data_9e0051007c683141268c9bdc99aab482
#
_entry.id   9e0051007c683141268c9bdc99aab482
#
_cell.length_a   1.000
_cell.length_b   1.000
_cell.length_c   1.000
_cell.angle_alpha   90.00
_cell.angle_beta   90.00
_cell.angle_gamma   90.00
#
_symmetry.space_group_name_H-M   'P 1'
#
loop_
_entity.id
_entity.type
_entity.pdbx_description
1 polymer ?
#
loop_
_entity_poly.entity_id
_entity_poly.type
_entity_poly.pdbx_seq_one_letter_code
_entity_poly.pdbx_strand_id
1 'polypeptide(L)'
;SCAMGIHLARKYGCRGVAEIADLWPESIVAYGIAGPRNPAVLALRRLEKWIYEKADDVVFTCEGGYDYIVEQGWEGRIPRAKIHYINNGVDLAVFDENRARYTVQDPDLEDPSVFKVVYTGSIRKVNHLGLLLDAAKEVTDPRVKFLIWGDGDQRAALEQRVREEEISNVVFKGKVEKKYIPSIVSRADINLIHGGDQGKELFRFGISPNKMFDCFAAGRPILMDLPAKYNPVEQFQAGICLSSVSEIPAAIRQIQVLSPQAYESLCGNARKAAARFDFRVLTQELMEILEKRG
;
A
#
# COMPACT_ATOMS: atom_id res chain seq x y z
N SER A 1 13.23 -19.20 3.40
CA SER A 1 13.14 -19.72 2.01
C SER A 1 14.26 -19.19 1.12
N CYS A 2 14.56 -17.87 1.10
CA CYS A 2 15.61 -17.29 0.26
C CYS A 2 16.99 -17.95 0.41
N ALA A 3 17.46 -18.18 1.64
CA ALA A 3 18.76 -18.82 1.88
C ALA A 3 18.88 -20.22 1.23
N MET A 4 17.80 -21.01 1.31
CA MET A 4 17.75 -22.33 0.66
C MET A 4 17.74 -22.18 -0.88
N GLY A 5 16.97 -21.23 -1.40
CA GLY A 5 16.93 -20.95 -2.83
C GLY A 5 18.30 -20.57 -3.39
N ILE A 6 19.02 -19.68 -2.72
CA ILE A 6 20.38 -19.27 -3.09
C ILE A 6 21.36 -20.47 -3.01
N HIS A 7 21.23 -21.31 -1.97
CA HIS A 7 22.07 -22.52 -1.86
C HIS A 7 21.83 -23.48 -3.04
N LEU A 8 20.56 -23.71 -3.39
CA LEU A 8 20.20 -24.59 -4.53
C LEU A 8 20.65 -23.99 -5.86
N ALA A 9 20.44 -22.70 -6.09
CA ALA A 9 20.88 -22.01 -7.30
C ALA A 9 22.37 -22.25 -7.54
N ARG A 10 23.19 -22.05 -6.51
CA ARG A 10 24.65 -22.32 -6.58
C ARG A 10 24.98 -23.78 -6.83
N LYS A 11 24.27 -24.70 -6.15
CA LYS A 11 24.51 -26.14 -6.33
C LYS A 11 24.24 -26.61 -7.74
N TYR A 12 23.26 -26.01 -8.42
CA TYR A 12 22.86 -26.41 -9.76
C TYR A 12 23.38 -25.46 -10.87
N GLY A 13 24.21 -24.47 -10.52
CA GLY A 13 24.76 -23.53 -11.49
C GLY A 13 23.75 -22.60 -12.12
N CYS A 14 22.65 -22.34 -11.40
CA CYS A 14 21.59 -21.40 -11.82
C CYS A 14 21.78 -20.04 -11.14
N ARG A 15 21.24 -18.99 -11.75
CA ARG A 15 21.16 -17.67 -11.10
C ARG A 15 20.19 -17.72 -9.90
N GLY A 16 20.57 -17.07 -8.83
CA GLY A 16 19.76 -16.90 -7.63
C GLY A 16 19.31 -15.46 -7.48
N VAL A 17 18.02 -15.20 -7.68
CA VAL A 17 17.39 -13.89 -7.45
C VAL A 17 16.64 -13.93 -6.11
N ALA A 18 16.90 -12.96 -5.25
CA ALA A 18 16.21 -12.81 -3.97
C ALA A 18 15.17 -11.67 -4.07
N GLU A 19 13.89 -12.01 -3.96
CA GLU A 19 12.79 -11.04 -3.85
C GLU A 19 12.52 -10.73 -2.38
N ILE A 20 12.49 -9.45 -2.05
CA ILE A 20 12.37 -8.91 -0.70
C ILE A 20 11.09 -8.07 -0.63
N ALA A 21 10.01 -8.71 -0.16
CA ALA A 21 8.72 -8.06 0.02
C ALA A 21 8.70 -7.17 1.28
N ASP A 22 9.35 -7.64 2.36
CA ASP A 22 9.44 -6.94 3.63
C ASP A 22 10.89 -6.94 4.13
N LEU A 23 11.32 -5.85 4.75
CA LEU A 23 12.65 -5.73 5.34
C LEU A 23 12.72 -6.51 6.67
N TRP A 24 13.15 -7.76 6.60
CA TRP A 24 13.40 -8.62 7.75
C TRP A 24 14.89 -8.65 8.07
N PRO A 25 15.32 -8.42 9.35
CA PRO A 25 14.50 -8.34 10.57
C PRO A 25 14.06 -6.93 10.99
N GLU A 26 14.26 -5.91 10.18
CA GLU A 26 13.91 -4.52 10.57
C GLU A 26 12.42 -4.38 10.92
N SER A 27 11.53 -5.13 10.25
CA SER A 27 10.10 -5.15 10.59
C SER A 27 9.86 -5.62 12.04
N ILE A 28 10.62 -6.61 12.54
CA ILE A 28 10.53 -7.06 13.95
C ILE A 28 10.88 -5.92 14.91
N VAL A 29 11.90 -5.14 14.57
CA VAL A 29 12.38 -4.01 15.38
C VAL A 29 11.38 -2.86 15.31
N ALA A 30 10.96 -2.47 14.12
CA ALA A 30 10.04 -1.36 13.89
C ALA A 30 8.65 -1.61 14.51
N TYR A 31 8.18 -2.86 14.54
CA TYR A 31 6.94 -3.23 15.24
C TYR A 31 7.12 -3.43 16.77
N GLY A 32 8.31 -3.22 17.31
CA GLY A 32 8.58 -3.34 18.74
C GLY A 32 8.52 -4.78 19.28
N ILE A 33 8.57 -5.79 18.42
CA ILE A 33 8.51 -7.21 18.80
C ILE A 33 9.82 -7.62 19.50
N ALA A 34 10.96 -7.12 19.01
CA ALA A 34 12.26 -7.31 19.65
C ALA A 34 13.15 -6.10 19.43
N GLY A 35 14.02 -5.80 20.41
CA GLY A 35 14.95 -4.69 20.30
C GLY A 35 16.06 -4.93 19.28
N PRO A 36 16.71 -3.87 18.76
CA PRO A 36 17.74 -3.96 17.70
C PRO A 36 19.00 -4.73 18.13
N ARG A 37 19.24 -4.86 19.45
CA ARG A 37 20.37 -5.59 20.02
C ARG A 37 20.02 -7.03 20.44
N ASN A 38 18.77 -7.47 20.19
CA ASN A 38 18.38 -8.86 20.50
C ASN A 38 19.26 -9.84 19.71
N PRO A 39 19.81 -10.89 20.34
CA PRO A 39 20.69 -11.85 19.66
C PRO A 39 20.04 -12.52 18.43
N ALA A 40 18.74 -12.81 18.49
CA ALA A 40 18.01 -13.36 17.35
C ALA A 40 17.93 -12.35 16.17
N VAL A 41 17.67 -11.07 16.45
CA VAL A 41 17.68 -10.01 15.44
C VAL A 41 19.06 -9.88 14.82
N LEU A 42 20.11 -9.89 15.62
CA LEU A 42 21.49 -9.83 15.11
C LEU A 42 21.86 -11.04 14.25
N ALA A 43 21.40 -12.23 14.61
CA ALA A 43 21.59 -13.43 13.79
C ALA A 43 20.83 -13.33 12.46
N LEU A 44 19.59 -12.84 12.49
CA LEU A 44 18.78 -12.63 11.29
C LEU A 44 19.38 -11.57 10.35
N ARG A 45 19.93 -10.48 10.88
CA ARG A 45 20.65 -9.46 10.08
C ARG A 45 21.90 -10.04 9.38
N ARG A 46 22.62 -10.95 10.07
CA ARG A 46 23.75 -11.65 9.42
C ARG A 46 23.29 -12.55 8.30
N LEU A 47 22.17 -13.27 8.50
CA LEU A 47 21.57 -14.13 7.48
C LEU A 47 21.05 -13.29 6.29
N GLU A 48 20.36 -12.19 6.55
CA GLU A 48 19.89 -11.25 5.54
C GLU A 48 21.06 -10.72 4.69
N LYS A 49 22.08 -10.19 5.35
CA LYS A 49 23.30 -9.73 4.67
C LYS A 49 23.90 -10.81 3.78
N TRP A 50 24.01 -12.03 4.30
CA TRP A 50 24.53 -13.18 3.56
C TRP A 50 23.68 -13.49 2.33
N ILE A 51 22.34 -13.45 2.44
CA ILE A 51 21.43 -13.64 1.30
C ILE A 51 21.71 -12.60 0.21
N TYR A 52 21.77 -11.31 0.59
CA TYR A 52 22.00 -10.23 -0.37
C TYR A 52 23.39 -10.25 -0.99
N GLU A 53 24.42 -10.65 -0.24
CA GLU A 53 25.76 -10.85 -0.78
C GLU A 53 25.81 -12.00 -1.79
N LYS A 54 25.08 -13.08 -1.53
CA LYS A 54 25.17 -14.34 -2.27
C LYS A 54 24.17 -14.46 -3.41
N ALA A 55 23.09 -13.73 -3.40
CA ALA A 55 22.20 -13.60 -4.54
C ALA A 55 22.93 -12.95 -5.73
N ASP A 56 22.60 -13.34 -6.95
CA ASP A 56 23.10 -12.68 -8.16
C ASP A 56 22.41 -11.32 -8.33
N ASP A 57 21.11 -11.26 -8.06
CA ASP A 57 20.32 -10.04 -8.01
C ASP A 57 19.38 -10.05 -6.81
N VAL A 58 19.04 -8.86 -6.32
CA VAL A 58 18.09 -8.63 -5.23
C VAL A 58 17.02 -7.67 -5.71
N VAL A 59 15.78 -8.08 -5.65
CA VAL A 59 14.62 -7.29 -6.04
C VAL A 59 13.87 -6.85 -4.78
N PHE A 60 13.76 -5.55 -4.57
CA PHE A 60 12.95 -4.98 -3.48
C PHE A 60 11.60 -4.53 -4.01
N THR A 61 10.54 -4.72 -3.21
CA THR A 61 9.23 -4.14 -3.49
C THR A 61 9.12 -2.67 -3.09
N CYS A 62 10.09 -2.14 -2.34
CA CYS A 62 10.22 -0.72 -2.02
C CYS A 62 11.40 -0.10 -2.77
N GLU A 63 11.22 1.12 -3.28
CA GLU A 63 12.21 1.81 -4.13
C GLU A 63 13.50 2.12 -3.38
N GLY A 64 13.43 2.41 -2.08
CA GLY A 64 14.57 2.68 -1.21
C GLY A 64 15.34 1.44 -0.74
N GLY A 65 15.19 0.28 -1.42
CA GLY A 65 15.93 -0.93 -1.04
C GLY A 65 17.45 -0.74 -1.02
N TYR A 66 18.01 0.10 -1.91
CA TYR A 66 19.44 0.42 -1.85
C TYR A 66 19.79 1.38 -0.71
N ASP A 67 18.91 2.33 -0.38
CA ASP A 67 19.10 3.20 0.80
C ASP A 67 19.20 2.35 2.07
N TYR A 68 18.39 1.28 2.16
CA TYR A 68 18.49 0.32 3.25
C TYR A 68 19.86 -0.37 3.30
N ILE A 69 20.41 -0.81 2.15
CA ILE A 69 21.73 -1.41 2.06
C ILE A 69 22.82 -0.44 2.57
N VAL A 70 22.74 0.83 2.18
CA VAL A 70 23.68 1.89 2.61
C VAL A 70 23.53 2.16 4.11
N GLU A 71 22.30 2.27 4.62
CA GLU A 71 22.06 2.51 6.05
C GLU A 71 22.60 1.36 6.94
N GLN A 72 22.58 0.13 6.42
CA GLN A 72 23.18 -1.03 7.10
C GLN A 72 24.71 -1.09 6.97
N GLY A 73 25.34 -0.22 6.17
CA GLY A 73 26.78 -0.25 5.90
C GLY A 73 27.24 -1.46 5.09
N TRP A 74 26.40 -1.93 4.14
CA TRP A 74 26.66 -3.13 3.36
C TRP A 74 27.05 -2.84 1.90
N GLU A 75 27.06 -1.59 1.47
CA GLU A 75 27.29 -1.15 0.09
C GLU A 75 28.65 -1.60 -0.45
N GLY A 76 29.67 -1.70 0.42
CA GLY A 76 30.98 -2.22 0.04
C GLY A 76 31.02 -3.70 -0.38
N ARG A 77 29.98 -4.47 -0.06
CA ARG A 77 29.83 -5.89 -0.43
C ARG A 77 28.63 -6.20 -1.32
N ILE A 78 27.67 -5.28 -1.34
CA ILE A 78 26.43 -5.42 -2.10
C ILE A 78 26.35 -4.23 -3.07
N PRO A 79 26.87 -4.39 -4.31
CA PRO A 79 26.94 -3.29 -5.26
C PRO A 79 25.55 -2.89 -5.76
N ARG A 80 25.36 -1.59 -6.03
CA ARG A 80 24.10 -1.02 -6.52
C ARG A 80 23.58 -1.74 -7.78
N ALA A 81 24.48 -2.21 -8.64
CA ALA A 81 24.12 -2.80 -9.93
C ALA A 81 23.29 -4.09 -9.82
N LYS A 82 23.32 -4.79 -8.66
CA LYS A 82 22.51 -6.00 -8.43
C LYS A 82 21.21 -5.74 -7.66
N ILE A 83 20.93 -4.49 -7.30
CA ILE A 83 19.74 -4.10 -6.57
C ILE A 83 18.72 -3.52 -7.54
N HIS A 84 17.56 -4.14 -7.57
CA HIS A 84 16.44 -3.76 -8.43
C HIS A 84 15.22 -3.40 -7.59
N TYR A 85 14.33 -2.63 -8.19
CA TYR A 85 13.04 -2.27 -7.63
C TYR A 85 11.93 -2.76 -8.56
N ILE A 86 11.08 -3.63 -8.05
CA ILE A 86 9.85 -4.06 -8.69
C ILE A 86 8.77 -4.06 -7.60
N ASN A 87 7.88 -3.09 -7.63
CA ASN A 87 6.80 -2.96 -6.64
C ASN A 87 5.75 -4.07 -6.80
N ASN A 88 4.85 -4.20 -5.84
CA ASN A 88 3.59 -4.91 -6.06
C ASN A 88 2.79 -4.22 -7.18
N GLY A 89 1.73 -4.86 -7.63
CA GLY A 89 0.94 -4.36 -8.74
C GLY A 89 -0.50 -4.82 -8.72
N VAL A 90 -1.14 -4.65 -9.86
CA VAL A 90 -2.51 -5.07 -10.15
C VAL A 90 -2.58 -5.74 -11.52
N ASP A 91 -3.42 -6.74 -11.67
CA ASP A 91 -3.83 -7.22 -13.00
C ASP A 91 -4.96 -6.31 -13.52
N LEU A 92 -4.60 -5.36 -14.39
CA LEU A 92 -5.56 -4.38 -14.90
C LEU A 92 -6.67 -5.02 -15.72
N ALA A 93 -6.39 -6.08 -16.47
CA ALA A 93 -7.40 -6.76 -17.27
C ALA A 93 -8.43 -7.44 -16.37
N VAL A 94 -7.98 -8.17 -15.35
CA VAL A 94 -8.84 -8.81 -14.35
C VAL A 94 -9.59 -7.77 -13.51
N PHE A 95 -8.94 -6.66 -13.17
CA PHE A 95 -9.60 -5.56 -12.45
C PHE A 95 -10.76 -4.97 -13.26
N ASP A 96 -10.54 -4.64 -14.53
CA ASP A 96 -11.56 -4.05 -15.39
C ASP A 96 -12.68 -5.05 -15.73
N GLU A 97 -12.37 -6.34 -15.94
CA GLU A 97 -13.38 -7.40 -16.07
C GLU A 97 -14.25 -7.51 -14.82
N ASN A 98 -13.62 -7.59 -13.65
CA ASN A 98 -14.33 -7.71 -12.38
C ASN A 98 -15.19 -6.48 -12.10
N ARG A 99 -14.70 -5.26 -12.41
CA ARG A 99 -15.47 -4.02 -12.28
C ARG A 99 -16.74 -4.05 -13.12
N ALA A 100 -16.67 -4.58 -14.32
CA ALA A 100 -17.81 -4.67 -15.23
C ALA A 100 -18.81 -5.76 -14.83
N ARG A 101 -18.31 -6.88 -14.30
CA ARG A 101 -19.11 -8.10 -14.07
C ARG A 101 -19.71 -8.18 -12.67
N TYR A 102 -19.00 -7.67 -11.65
CA TYR A 102 -19.37 -7.85 -10.24
C TYR A 102 -19.66 -6.50 -9.57
N THR A 103 -20.93 -6.15 -9.48
CA THR A 103 -21.40 -4.90 -8.85
C THR A 103 -21.97 -5.18 -7.47
N VAL A 104 -21.55 -4.41 -6.47
CA VAL A 104 -22.17 -4.39 -5.14
C VAL A 104 -23.38 -3.45 -5.18
N GLN A 105 -24.55 -3.95 -4.77
CA GLN A 105 -25.72 -3.11 -4.52
C GLN A 105 -25.57 -2.49 -3.14
N ASP A 106 -25.39 -1.20 -3.07
CA ASP A 106 -25.19 -0.45 -1.82
C ASP A 106 -25.76 0.96 -1.96
N PRO A 107 -26.72 1.34 -1.10
CA PRO A 107 -27.44 2.60 -1.23
C PRO A 107 -26.51 3.83 -1.13
N ASP A 108 -25.46 3.78 -0.29
CA ASP A 108 -24.54 4.91 -0.18
C ASP A 108 -23.63 5.05 -1.40
N LEU A 109 -23.24 3.92 -2.04
CA LEU A 109 -22.47 3.95 -3.29
C LEU A 109 -23.31 4.44 -4.48
N GLU A 110 -24.62 4.19 -4.45
CA GLU A 110 -25.54 4.51 -5.55
C GLU A 110 -26.08 5.94 -5.45
N ASP A 111 -26.09 6.52 -4.24
CA ASP A 111 -26.59 7.88 -4.01
C ASP A 111 -25.62 8.95 -4.56
N PRO A 112 -26.02 9.70 -5.60
CA PRO A 112 -25.18 10.75 -6.18
C PRO A 112 -25.03 11.98 -5.27
N SER A 113 -25.86 12.13 -4.23
CA SER A 113 -25.76 13.22 -3.27
C SER A 113 -24.68 12.97 -2.19
N VAL A 114 -24.22 11.72 -2.04
CA VAL A 114 -23.17 11.31 -1.10
C VAL A 114 -21.79 11.52 -1.73
N PHE A 115 -20.92 12.23 -1.02
CA PHE A 115 -19.49 12.27 -1.33
C PHE A 115 -18.76 11.11 -0.61
N LYS A 116 -18.28 10.16 -1.36
CA LYS A 116 -17.83 8.85 -0.90
C LYS A 116 -16.33 8.81 -0.67
N VAL A 117 -15.92 8.74 0.60
CA VAL A 117 -14.55 8.43 1.00
C VAL A 117 -14.48 6.94 1.33
N VAL A 118 -13.84 6.16 0.47
CA VAL A 118 -13.87 4.71 0.54
C VAL A 118 -12.56 4.15 1.10
N TYR A 119 -12.66 3.34 2.14
CA TYR A 119 -11.57 2.50 2.64
C TYR A 119 -11.88 1.03 2.37
N THR A 120 -10.90 0.32 1.81
CA THR A 120 -10.96 -1.14 1.67
C THR A 120 -9.75 -1.77 2.34
N GLY A 121 -9.96 -2.75 3.24
CA GLY A 121 -8.85 -3.42 3.88
C GLY A 121 -9.19 -4.09 5.20
N SER A 122 -8.17 -4.63 5.87
CA SER A 122 -8.34 -5.24 7.19
C SER A 122 -8.63 -4.18 8.25
N ILE A 123 -9.47 -4.56 9.22
CA ILE A 123 -9.84 -3.73 10.38
C ILE A 123 -9.15 -4.31 11.61
N ARG A 124 -7.82 -4.25 11.59
CA ARG A 124 -6.97 -4.78 12.66
C ARG A 124 -6.35 -3.65 13.48
N LYS A 125 -5.89 -3.99 14.67
CA LYS A 125 -5.23 -3.04 15.58
C LYS A 125 -4.10 -2.26 14.88
N VAL A 126 -3.30 -2.92 14.05
CA VAL A 126 -2.18 -2.29 13.31
C VAL A 126 -2.63 -1.25 12.27
N ASN A 127 -3.90 -1.25 11.85
CA ASN A 127 -4.41 -0.28 10.89
C ASN A 127 -4.92 1.01 11.55
N HIS A 128 -5.06 1.05 12.88
CA HIS A 128 -5.41 2.22 13.67
C HIS A 128 -6.65 3.01 13.20
N LEU A 129 -7.70 2.32 12.67
CA LEU A 129 -8.91 2.96 12.16
C LEU A 129 -9.62 3.83 13.21
N GLY A 130 -9.31 3.71 14.48
CA GLY A 130 -9.79 4.61 15.52
C GLY A 130 -9.39 6.08 15.26
N LEU A 131 -8.19 6.32 14.72
CA LEU A 131 -7.75 7.67 14.34
C LEU A 131 -8.55 8.21 13.14
N LEU A 132 -8.95 7.32 12.22
CA LEU A 132 -9.83 7.69 11.11
C LEU A 132 -11.22 8.14 11.62
N LEU A 133 -11.76 7.48 12.67
CA LEU A 133 -13.01 7.91 13.29
C LEU A 133 -12.88 9.32 13.90
N ASP A 134 -11.74 9.60 14.53
CA ASP A 134 -11.48 10.95 15.08
C ASP A 134 -11.44 12.01 13.97
N ALA A 135 -10.75 11.73 12.85
CA ALA A 135 -10.73 12.63 11.70
C ALA A 135 -12.12 12.78 11.05
N ALA A 136 -12.92 11.71 11.00
CA ALA A 136 -14.26 11.76 10.43
C ALA A 136 -15.21 12.69 11.21
N LYS A 137 -15.06 12.77 12.54
CA LYS A 137 -15.86 13.70 13.38
C LYS A 137 -15.61 15.17 13.03
N GLU A 138 -14.43 15.51 12.56
CA GLU A 138 -14.05 16.87 12.16
C GLU A 138 -14.56 17.25 10.76
N VAL A 139 -15.15 16.30 10.02
CA VAL A 139 -15.74 16.57 8.71
C VAL A 139 -17.17 17.07 8.87
N THR A 140 -17.38 18.35 8.58
CA THR A 140 -18.67 19.04 8.81
C THR A 140 -19.64 18.99 7.64
N ASP A 141 -19.21 18.62 6.43
CA ASP A 141 -20.10 18.47 5.28
C ASP A 141 -20.96 17.20 5.43
N PRO A 142 -22.29 17.32 5.60
CA PRO A 142 -23.16 16.16 5.83
C PRO A 142 -23.25 15.21 4.63
N ARG A 143 -22.79 15.63 3.45
CA ARG A 143 -22.75 14.77 2.25
C ARG A 143 -21.59 13.79 2.29
N VAL A 144 -20.54 14.06 3.06
CA VAL A 144 -19.35 13.20 3.13
C VAL A 144 -19.65 11.96 3.96
N LYS A 145 -19.45 10.79 3.39
CA LYS A 145 -19.51 9.51 4.11
C LYS A 145 -18.21 8.71 3.95
N PHE A 146 -17.71 8.22 5.07
CA PHE A 146 -16.62 7.24 5.11
C PHE A 146 -17.21 5.83 5.03
N LEU A 147 -17.01 5.18 3.90
CA LEU A 147 -17.54 3.85 3.64
C LEU A 147 -16.41 2.83 3.83
N ILE A 148 -16.49 2.01 4.87
CA ILE A 148 -15.41 1.12 5.30
C ILE A 148 -15.77 -0.33 4.97
N TRP A 149 -15.11 -0.90 3.94
CA TRP A 149 -15.20 -2.32 3.61
C TRP A 149 -14.04 -3.09 4.19
N GLY A 150 -14.35 -4.14 4.91
CA GLY A 150 -13.36 -5.02 5.50
C GLY A 150 -13.84 -5.74 6.74
N ASP A 151 -12.92 -6.47 7.35
CA ASP A 151 -13.16 -7.18 8.60
C ASP A 151 -11.87 -7.30 9.42
N GLY A 152 -11.99 -7.58 10.70
CA GLY A 152 -10.87 -7.76 11.60
C GLY A 152 -11.25 -7.66 13.07
N ASP A 153 -10.26 -7.89 13.93
CA ASP A 153 -10.40 -7.94 15.39
C ASP A 153 -10.90 -6.63 16.03
N GLN A 154 -10.75 -5.49 15.34
CA GLN A 154 -11.19 -4.19 15.86
C GLN A 154 -12.58 -3.76 15.38
N ARG A 155 -13.18 -4.47 14.41
CA ARG A 155 -14.42 -4.02 13.77
C ARG A 155 -15.55 -3.81 14.78
N ALA A 156 -15.84 -4.79 15.62
CA ALA A 156 -16.95 -4.69 16.57
C ALA A 156 -16.79 -3.53 17.56
N ALA A 157 -15.55 -3.31 18.05
CA ALA A 157 -15.25 -2.21 18.97
C ALA A 157 -15.38 -0.84 18.27
N LEU A 158 -14.96 -0.72 17.02
CA LEU A 158 -15.10 0.52 16.26
C LEU A 158 -16.56 0.82 15.86
N GLU A 159 -17.34 -0.19 15.49
CA GLU A 159 -18.77 -0.05 15.25
C GLU A 159 -19.52 0.38 16.53
N GLN A 160 -19.12 -0.15 17.71
CA GLN A 160 -19.66 0.28 18.98
C GLN A 160 -19.30 1.75 19.26
N ARG A 161 -18.04 2.14 19.06
CA ARG A 161 -17.56 3.52 19.20
C ARG A 161 -18.34 4.49 18.30
N VAL A 162 -18.61 4.12 17.04
CA VAL A 162 -19.42 4.93 16.11
C VAL A 162 -20.82 5.20 16.66
N ARG A 163 -21.44 4.19 17.29
CA ARG A 163 -22.77 4.35 17.92
C ARG A 163 -22.71 5.21 19.18
N GLU A 164 -21.75 4.98 20.07
CA GLU A 164 -21.61 5.67 21.36
C GLU A 164 -21.25 7.15 21.20
N GLU A 165 -20.41 7.46 20.19
CA GLU A 165 -19.99 8.83 19.90
C GLU A 165 -20.84 9.51 18.83
N GLU A 166 -21.93 8.87 18.37
CA GLU A 166 -22.90 9.40 17.38
C GLU A 166 -22.21 9.86 16.07
N ILE A 167 -21.19 9.10 15.59
CA ILE A 167 -20.45 9.44 14.37
C ILE A 167 -21.29 9.07 13.14
N SER A 168 -22.11 10.00 12.65
CA SER A 168 -23.13 9.74 11.63
C SER A 168 -22.59 9.54 10.21
N ASN A 169 -21.35 9.99 9.94
CA ASN A 169 -20.74 9.97 8.62
C ASN A 169 -19.80 8.78 8.38
N VAL A 170 -19.74 7.79 9.30
CA VAL A 170 -18.95 6.58 9.15
C VAL A 170 -19.85 5.35 9.07
N VAL A 171 -19.68 4.54 8.03
CA VAL A 171 -20.48 3.33 7.80
C VAL A 171 -19.58 2.13 7.54
N PHE A 172 -19.67 1.12 8.41
CA PHE A 172 -19.00 -0.17 8.21
C PHE A 172 -19.85 -1.08 7.32
N LYS A 173 -19.33 -1.43 6.18
CA LYS A 173 -20.03 -2.22 5.14
C LYS A 173 -19.74 -3.72 5.21
N GLY A 174 -18.78 -4.12 6.04
CA GLY A 174 -18.40 -5.51 6.17
C GLY A 174 -17.45 -6.02 5.09
N LYS A 175 -17.17 -7.32 5.15
CA LYS A 175 -16.27 -8.01 4.22
C LYS A 175 -17.01 -8.38 2.94
N VAL A 176 -16.34 -8.19 1.81
CA VAL A 176 -16.75 -8.69 0.50
C VAL A 176 -15.68 -9.58 -0.12
N GLU A 177 -16.04 -10.39 -1.10
CA GLU A 177 -15.05 -11.12 -1.90
C GLU A 177 -14.20 -10.14 -2.74
N LYS A 178 -12.93 -10.49 -2.97
CA LYS A 178 -11.98 -9.63 -3.70
C LYS A 178 -12.49 -9.20 -5.08
N LYS A 179 -13.26 -10.04 -5.76
CA LYS A 179 -13.82 -9.71 -7.10
C LYS A 179 -14.76 -8.50 -7.12
N TYR A 180 -15.34 -8.11 -5.96
CA TYR A 180 -16.22 -6.94 -5.84
C TYR A 180 -15.46 -5.63 -5.54
N ILE A 181 -14.20 -5.71 -5.09
CA ILE A 181 -13.39 -4.52 -4.75
C ILE A 181 -13.30 -3.54 -5.91
N PRO A 182 -13.05 -3.97 -7.17
CA PRO A 182 -13.02 -3.05 -8.32
C PRO A 182 -14.27 -2.19 -8.47
N SER A 183 -15.44 -2.78 -8.29
CA SER A 183 -16.72 -2.06 -8.36
C SER A 183 -16.86 -1.02 -7.24
N ILE A 184 -16.39 -1.33 -6.03
CA ILE A 184 -16.48 -0.45 -4.87
C ILE A 184 -15.55 0.75 -5.05
N VAL A 185 -14.24 0.51 -5.25
CA VAL A 185 -13.23 1.57 -5.30
C VAL A 185 -13.39 2.49 -6.54
N SER A 186 -13.99 1.97 -7.63
CA SER A 186 -14.26 2.78 -8.84
C SER A 186 -15.46 3.73 -8.68
N ARG A 187 -16.32 3.52 -7.69
CA ARG A 187 -17.46 4.39 -7.37
C ARG A 187 -17.18 5.39 -6.24
N ALA A 188 -15.97 5.35 -5.68
CA ALA A 188 -15.51 6.33 -4.72
C ALA A 188 -15.33 7.71 -5.37
N ASP A 189 -15.52 8.77 -4.59
CA ASP A 189 -15.03 10.11 -4.93
C ASP A 189 -13.58 10.27 -4.47
N ILE A 190 -13.21 9.59 -3.38
CA ILE A 190 -11.83 9.46 -2.88
C ILE A 190 -11.63 8.02 -2.41
N ASN A 191 -10.52 7.39 -2.80
CA ASN A 191 -10.05 6.17 -2.17
C ASN A 191 -9.05 6.50 -1.06
N LEU A 192 -9.28 6.01 0.15
CA LEU A 192 -8.45 6.28 1.31
C LEU A 192 -7.47 5.14 1.57
N ILE A 193 -6.20 5.47 1.61
CA ILE A 193 -5.12 4.58 2.07
C ILE A 193 -4.70 5.07 3.44
N HIS A 194 -5.21 4.39 4.46
CA HIS A 194 -4.94 4.69 5.87
C HIS A 194 -4.13 3.58 6.51
N GLY A 195 -3.22 3.94 7.38
CA GLY A 195 -2.41 3.02 8.17
C GLY A 195 -2.00 3.61 9.50
N GLY A 196 -1.53 2.73 10.39
CA GLY A 196 -1.08 3.12 11.71
C GLY A 196 0.36 3.63 11.74
N ASP A 197 0.73 4.15 12.90
CA ASP A 197 2.09 4.63 13.17
C ASP A 197 3.14 3.52 13.37
N GLN A 198 2.69 2.28 13.54
CA GLN A 198 3.61 1.15 13.76
C GLN A 198 4.39 0.83 12.48
N GLY A 199 5.71 0.77 12.61
CA GLY A 199 6.58 0.48 11.47
C GLY A 199 6.80 1.63 10.51
N LYS A 200 6.31 2.85 10.80
CA LYS A 200 6.47 4.03 9.96
C LYS A 200 7.94 4.39 9.68
N GLU A 201 8.85 3.99 10.55
CA GLU A 201 10.28 4.16 10.33
C GLU A 201 10.76 3.44 9.06
N LEU A 202 10.07 2.38 8.63
CA LEU A 202 10.36 1.66 7.40
C LEU A 202 9.88 2.42 6.15
N PHE A 203 8.94 3.35 6.30
CA PHE A 203 8.38 4.11 5.17
C PHE A 203 9.42 5.02 4.50
N ARG A 204 10.55 5.30 5.17
CA ARG A 204 11.69 5.99 4.54
C ARG A 204 12.31 5.20 3.39
N PHE A 205 12.07 3.90 3.33
CA PHE A 205 12.51 3.05 2.22
C PHE A 205 11.45 2.87 1.14
N GLY A 206 10.25 3.45 1.31
CA GLY A 206 9.12 3.32 0.41
C GLY A 206 8.03 2.41 0.97
N ILE A 207 6.97 2.27 0.20
CA ILE A 207 5.78 1.52 0.57
C ILE A 207 5.24 0.70 -0.59
N SER A 208 4.58 -0.41 -0.26
CA SER A 208 3.97 -1.31 -1.24
C SER A 208 2.66 -1.96 -0.73
N PRO A 209 1.68 -1.17 -0.22
CA PRO A 209 0.43 -1.75 0.24
C PRO A 209 -0.43 -2.20 -0.95
N ASN A 210 -0.85 -3.47 -0.98
CA ASN A 210 -1.62 -4.06 -2.09
C ASN A 210 -2.85 -3.23 -2.50
N LYS A 211 -3.57 -2.66 -1.51
CA LYS A 211 -4.76 -1.82 -1.77
C LYS A 211 -4.47 -0.59 -2.63
N MET A 212 -3.25 -0.07 -2.62
CA MET A 212 -2.86 1.10 -3.40
C MET A 212 -3.00 0.85 -4.90
N PHE A 213 -2.67 -0.33 -5.36
CA PHE A 213 -2.75 -0.69 -6.78
C PHE A 213 -4.19 -0.88 -7.25
N ASP A 214 -5.07 -1.40 -6.39
CA ASP A 214 -6.52 -1.41 -6.66
C ASP A 214 -7.08 0.04 -6.73
N CYS A 215 -6.62 0.94 -5.85
CA CYS A 215 -6.99 2.37 -5.89
C CYS A 215 -6.47 3.06 -7.16
N PHE A 216 -5.25 2.78 -7.61
CA PHE A 216 -4.75 3.28 -8.89
C PHE A 216 -5.59 2.77 -10.05
N ALA A 217 -5.91 1.47 -10.08
CA ALA A 217 -6.74 0.86 -11.11
C ALA A 217 -8.17 1.40 -11.13
N ALA A 218 -8.69 1.86 -10.00
CA ALA A 218 -9.99 2.52 -9.92
C ALA A 218 -10.06 3.82 -10.73
N GLY A 219 -8.93 4.51 -10.93
CA GLY A 219 -8.89 5.80 -11.60
C GLY A 219 -9.66 6.87 -10.83
N ARG A 220 -9.48 6.92 -9.52
CA ARG A 220 -10.08 7.92 -8.63
C ARG A 220 -9.00 8.57 -7.78
N PRO A 221 -9.19 9.81 -7.32
CA PRO A 221 -8.25 10.46 -6.41
C PRO A 221 -7.95 9.60 -5.18
N ILE A 222 -6.70 9.58 -4.77
CA ILE A 222 -6.24 8.84 -3.59
C ILE A 222 -5.91 9.84 -2.49
N LEU A 223 -6.41 9.58 -1.30
CA LEU A 223 -6.00 10.26 -0.08
C LEU A 223 -5.17 9.28 0.74
N MET A 224 -3.94 9.64 1.07
CA MET A 224 -3.01 8.74 1.74
C MET A 224 -2.34 9.41 2.93
N ASP A 225 -2.50 8.83 4.11
CA ASP A 225 -1.92 9.32 5.36
C ASP A 225 -0.70 8.52 5.85
N LEU A 226 -0.02 7.86 4.92
CA LEU A 226 1.24 7.18 5.18
C LEU A 226 2.41 8.04 4.68
N PRO A 227 3.13 8.75 5.56
CA PRO A 227 4.24 9.62 5.18
C PRO A 227 5.44 8.78 4.75
N ALA A 228 5.54 8.49 3.47
CA ALA A 228 6.57 7.65 2.90
C ALA A 228 7.47 8.42 1.94
N LYS A 229 8.78 8.19 2.04
CA LYS A 229 9.70 8.50 0.95
C LYS A 229 9.40 7.53 -0.22
N TYR A 230 9.62 7.95 -1.45
CA TYR A 230 9.29 7.14 -2.64
C TYR A 230 7.81 6.73 -2.71
N ASN A 231 6.92 7.68 -2.43
CA ASN A 231 5.48 7.46 -2.43
C ASN A 231 4.92 7.45 -3.87
N PRO A 232 4.38 6.33 -4.38
CA PRO A 232 3.86 6.27 -5.74
C PRO A 232 2.65 7.19 -5.96
N VAL A 233 1.82 7.48 -4.94
CA VAL A 233 0.69 8.42 -5.07
C VAL A 233 1.19 9.81 -5.39
N GLU A 234 2.27 10.25 -4.74
CA GLU A 234 2.92 11.55 -4.96
C GLU A 234 3.67 11.58 -6.28
N GLN A 235 4.48 10.54 -6.59
CA GLN A 235 5.25 10.44 -7.83
C GLN A 235 4.38 10.55 -9.08
N PHE A 236 3.19 9.94 -9.06
CA PHE A 236 2.23 10.00 -10.15
C PHE A 236 1.24 11.16 -10.05
N GLN A 237 1.28 11.94 -8.97
CA GLN A 237 0.29 12.99 -8.71
C GLN A 237 -1.16 12.45 -8.78
N ALA A 238 -1.38 11.28 -8.19
CA ALA A 238 -2.66 10.57 -8.25
C ALA A 238 -3.63 10.93 -7.10
N GLY A 239 -3.23 11.90 -6.25
CA GLY A 239 -4.02 12.29 -5.10
C GLY A 239 -3.24 13.20 -4.15
N ILE A 240 -3.61 13.16 -2.86
CA ILE A 240 -3.00 13.96 -1.79
C ILE A 240 -2.36 13.02 -0.77
N CYS A 241 -1.08 13.25 -0.49
CA CYS A 241 -0.35 12.58 0.58
C CYS A 241 -0.30 13.48 1.80
N LEU A 242 -0.62 12.94 2.96
CA LEU A 242 -0.73 13.65 4.24
C LEU A 242 0.41 13.26 5.18
N SER A 243 0.79 14.18 6.03
CA SER A 243 1.74 13.93 7.11
C SER A 243 1.06 13.35 8.35
N SER A 244 -0.25 13.57 8.48
CA SER A 244 -1.04 13.14 9.62
C SER A 244 -2.51 12.87 9.22
N VAL A 245 -3.14 11.94 9.91
CA VAL A 245 -4.56 11.65 9.79
C VAL A 245 -5.46 12.86 10.09
N SER A 246 -5.00 13.79 10.93
CA SER A 246 -5.72 15.03 11.24
C SER A 246 -5.89 16.00 10.06
N GLU A 247 -5.13 15.80 8.99
CA GLU A 247 -5.24 16.60 7.76
C GLU A 247 -6.35 16.09 6.82
N ILE A 248 -6.92 14.90 7.06
CA ILE A 248 -7.97 14.28 6.22
C ILE A 248 -9.14 15.24 5.96
N PRO A 249 -9.73 15.95 6.97
CA PRO A 249 -10.85 16.84 6.72
C PRO A 249 -10.52 18.00 5.77
N ALA A 250 -9.31 18.55 5.87
CA ALA A 250 -8.86 19.63 4.99
C ALA A 250 -8.62 19.12 3.55
N ALA A 251 -8.01 17.94 3.42
CA ALA A 251 -7.76 17.33 2.12
C ALA A 251 -9.05 16.91 1.38
N ILE A 252 -10.06 16.42 2.10
CA ILE A 252 -11.39 16.16 1.53
C ILE A 252 -11.98 17.46 0.95
N ARG A 253 -11.97 18.55 1.73
CA ARG A 253 -12.44 19.86 1.24
C ARG A 253 -11.68 20.35 0.01
N GLN A 254 -10.35 20.15 0.00
CA GLN A 254 -9.51 20.50 -1.15
C GLN A 254 -9.94 19.74 -2.40
N ILE A 255 -10.22 18.44 -2.31
CA ILE A 255 -10.68 17.65 -3.46
C ILE A 255 -12.08 18.04 -3.89
N GLN A 256 -12.99 18.33 -2.95
CA GLN A 256 -14.37 18.75 -3.25
C GLN A 256 -14.48 20.06 -4.05
N VAL A 257 -13.50 20.96 -3.92
CA VAL A 257 -13.50 22.25 -4.61
C VAL A 257 -12.66 22.28 -5.88
N LEU A 258 -12.10 21.14 -6.29
CA LEU A 258 -11.36 21.04 -7.55
C LEU A 258 -12.27 21.33 -8.74
N SER A 259 -11.70 21.97 -9.77
CA SER A 259 -12.39 22.02 -11.05
C SER A 259 -12.55 20.61 -11.64
N PRO A 260 -13.57 20.37 -12.48
CA PRO A 260 -13.72 19.07 -13.15
C PRO A 260 -12.45 18.60 -13.84
N GLN A 261 -11.73 19.51 -14.51
CA GLN A 261 -10.48 19.19 -15.20
C GLN A 261 -9.36 18.77 -14.25
N ALA A 262 -9.26 19.43 -13.08
CA ALA A 262 -8.27 19.09 -12.05
C ALA A 262 -8.58 17.73 -11.44
N TYR A 263 -9.85 17.43 -11.15
CA TYR A 263 -10.29 16.15 -10.65
C TYR A 263 -10.01 15.02 -11.66
N GLU A 264 -10.39 15.20 -12.92
CA GLU A 264 -10.12 14.24 -14.00
C GLU A 264 -8.61 14.02 -14.23
N SER A 265 -7.79 15.05 -14.01
CA SER A 265 -6.33 14.90 -14.04
C SER A 265 -5.82 13.91 -12.99
N LEU A 266 -6.32 14.00 -11.73
CA LEU A 266 -5.98 13.04 -10.68
C LEU A 266 -6.44 11.62 -11.05
N CYS A 267 -7.65 11.48 -11.60
CA CYS A 267 -8.19 10.21 -12.09
C CYS A 267 -7.30 9.59 -13.17
N GLY A 268 -6.93 10.38 -14.17
CA GLY A 268 -6.05 9.97 -15.26
C GLY A 268 -4.66 9.57 -14.77
N ASN A 269 -4.12 10.30 -13.81
CA ASN A 269 -2.83 10.02 -13.20
C ASN A 269 -2.84 8.71 -12.39
N ALA A 270 -3.93 8.43 -11.66
CA ALA A 270 -4.11 7.15 -10.99
C ALA A 270 -4.10 5.99 -12.00
N ARG A 271 -4.81 6.11 -13.13
CA ARG A 271 -4.79 5.08 -14.18
C ARG A 271 -3.42 4.93 -14.85
N LYS A 272 -2.64 6.00 -15.03
CA LYS A 272 -1.25 5.92 -15.51
C LYS A 272 -0.37 5.15 -14.52
N ALA A 273 -0.52 5.42 -13.21
CA ALA A 273 0.17 4.65 -12.17
C ALA A 273 -0.21 3.17 -12.24
N ALA A 274 -1.50 2.85 -12.37
CA ALA A 274 -1.95 1.46 -12.51
C ALA A 274 -1.34 0.77 -13.73
N ALA A 275 -1.23 1.46 -14.88
CA ALA A 275 -0.59 0.91 -16.08
C ALA A 275 0.91 0.65 -15.86
N ARG A 276 1.62 1.51 -15.11
CA ARG A 276 3.03 1.30 -14.73
C ARG A 276 3.19 0.09 -13.80
N PHE A 277 2.23 -0.13 -12.91
CA PHE A 277 2.23 -1.24 -11.96
C PHE A 277 1.32 -2.41 -12.38
N ASP A 278 1.02 -2.54 -13.68
CA ASP A 278 0.36 -3.75 -14.21
C ASP A 278 1.32 -4.95 -14.07
N PHE A 279 0.82 -6.06 -13.55
CA PHE A 279 1.64 -7.27 -13.39
C PHE A 279 2.30 -7.74 -14.70
N ARG A 280 1.74 -7.44 -15.86
CA ARG A 280 2.38 -7.74 -17.14
C ARG A 280 3.67 -6.95 -17.33
N VAL A 281 3.65 -5.66 -16.99
CA VAL A 281 4.84 -4.79 -17.04
C VAL A 281 5.88 -5.24 -16.02
N LEU A 282 5.44 -5.46 -14.77
CA LEU A 282 6.34 -5.89 -13.69
C LEU A 282 6.96 -7.27 -13.95
N THR A 283 6.18 -8.18 -14.55
CA THR A 283 6.69 -9.51 -14.95
C THR A 283 7.74 -9.39 -16.05
N GLN A 284 7.54 -8.50 -17.04
CA GLN A 284 8.52 -8.26 -18.07
C GLN A 284 9.85 -7.74 -17.48
N GLU A 285 9.78 -6.78 -16.55
CA GLU A 285 10.98 -6.29 -15.84
C GLU A 285 11.68 -7.39 -15.04
N LEU A 286 10.91 -8.27 -14.38
CA LEU A 286 11.48 -9.42 -13.67
C LEU A 286 12.16 -10.42 -14.64
N MET A 287 11.53 -10.70 -15.78
CA MET A 287 12.11 -11.56 -16.80
C MET A 287 13.43 -11.01 -17.32
N GLU A 288 13.53 -9.70 -17.57
CA GLU A 288 14.78 -9.05 -17.98
C GLU A 288 15.91 -9.24 -16.94
N ILE A 289 15.57 -9.24 -15.63
CA ILE A 289 16.54 -9.52 -14.57
C ILE A 289 16.96 -11.01 -14.61
N LEU A 290 15.99 -11.92 -14.78
CA LEU A 290 16.24 -13.37 -14.79
C LEU A 290 17.05 -13.83 -16.00
N GLU A 291 16.83 -13.20 -17.17
CA GLU A 291 17.45 -13.56 -18.44
C GLU A 291 18.81 -12.90 -18.68
N LYS A 292 19.24 -11.96 -17.82
CA LYS A 292 20.59 -11.40 -17.89
C LYS A 292 21.60 -12.53 -17.91
N ARG A 293 22.26 -12.73 -19.04
CA ARG A 293 23.43 -13.64 -19.12
C ARG A 293 24.59 -12.99 -18.39
N GLY A 294 25.16 -13.70 -17.42
CA GLY A 294 26.34 -13.27 -16.68
C GLY A 294 27.56 -13.10 -17.58
#